data_fd21e1d2c6af04df54444c2a69c2629d
#
_entry.id   fd21e1d2c6af04df54444c2a69c2629d
#
_cell.length_a   1.000
_cell.length_b   1.000
_cell.length_c   1.000
_cell.angle_alpha   90.00
_cell.angle_beta   90.00
_cell.angle_gamma   90.00
#
_symmetry.space_group_name_H-M   'P 1'
#
loop_
_entity.id
_entity.type
_entity.pdbx_description
1 polymer ?
#
loop_
_entity_poly.entity_id
_entity_poly.type
_entity_poly.pdbx_seq_one_letter_code
_entity_poly.pdbx_strand_id
1 'polypeptide(L)'
;VVRTARRAWAEPGRERDLVAQAGKAALAAWVAWAVAGWWLAAPMAFVAPWVAVVLVEATVYRSVAHGLQQLAAIAAGTVVATAVALLLDSTMVTMALVLPAVLLLGQWHRLGSQGVYAATGALFVLTSGQVTIASSAARVAEAVFGAAVGVAVNALVRPPLYLRDTRSALEDAVREAQEILDAVADGLADGEGDGRAAAEWHARALRLDRLVDQARSAIGRSKEAMRGNPRGRRVYAAAQPDKTYADAVVVLDYIAVHTAGVTRTVWEAVDHGSKAAQPAAEIARPYADFLHRTAHAIRLYGSARFTPAGHDDDAADELREAVEELHQRLDAFRRRLPGAVRDDPDALLTYGALLAQAHRLADQLVQD
;
A
#
# COMPACT_ATOMS: atom_id res chain seq x y z
N VAL A 1 4.45 3.24 -25.76
CA VAL A 1 5.50 2.29 -25.34
C VAL A 1 6.87 2.98 -25.26
N VAL A 2 7.35 3.68 -26.33
CA VAL A 2 8.70 4.31 -26.34
C VAL A 2 8.80 5.50 -25.37
N ARG A 3 7.74 6.31 -25.20
CA ARG A 3 7.71 7.43 -24.23
C ARG A 3 7.69 6.94 -22.79
N THR A 4 7.01 5.83 -22.50
CA THR A 4 6.94 5.19 -21.18
C THR A 4 8.29 4.58 -20.80
N ALA A 5 8.98 3.94 -21.74
CA ALA A 5 10.32 3.41 -21.51
C ALA A 5 11.37 4.49 -21.22
N ARG A 6 11.30 5.67 -21.91
CA ARG A 6 12.20 6.79 -21.63
C ARG A 6 11.96 7.43 -20.25
N ARG A 7 10.70 7.56 -19.81
CA ARG A 7 10.36 8.05 -18.47
C ARG A 7 10.79 7.10 -17.37
N ALA A 8 10.61 5.78 -17.56
CA ALA A 8 11.05 4.76 -16.62
C ALA A 8 12.57 4.74 -16.38
N TRP A 9 13.36 5.29 -17.32
CA TRP A 9 14.81 5.42 -17.18
C TRP A 9 15.23 6.74 -16.50
N ALA A 10 14.43 7.79 -16.61
CA ALA A 10 14.76 9.12 -16.13
C ALA A 10 14.30 9.38 -14.69
N GLU A 11 13.19 8.76 -14.25
CA GLU A 11 12.61 8.99 -12.93
C GLU A 11 12.42 7.66 -12.17
N PRO A 12 12.88 7.55 -10.91
CA PRO A 12 12.58 6.38 -10.07
C PRO A 12 11.09 6.42 -9.70
N GLY A 13 10.29 5.51 -10.26
CA GLY A 13 8.86 5.46 -10.04
C GLY A 13 8.24 4.10 -10.43
N ARG A 14 6.93 4.00 -10.27
CA ARG A 14 6.11 2.81 -10.55
C ARG A 14 6.36 2.19 -11.94
N GLU A 15 6.68 3.03 -12.94
CA GLU A 15 6.95 2.57 -14.31
C GLU A 15 8.26 1.76 -14.40
N ARG A 16 9.28 2.16 -13.63
CA ARG A 16 10.55 1.43 -13.56
C ARG A 16 10.39 0.05 -12.93
N ASP A 17 9.54 -0.06 -11.90
CA ASP A 17 9.27 -1.35 -11.24
C ASP A 17 8.51 -2.30 -12.16
N LEU A 18 7.54 -1.79 -12.94
CA LEU A 18 6.84 -2.58 -13.95
C LEU A 18 7.78 -3.10 -15.03
N VAL A 19 8.70 -2.26 -15.53
CA VAL A 19 9.70 -2.67 -16.53
C VAL A 19 10.67 -3.70 -15.94
N ALA A 20 11.11 -3.49 -14.70
CA ALA A 20 11.98 -4.44 -14.02
C ALA A 20 11.29 -5.79 -13.78
N GLN A 21 10.01 -5.79 -13.39
CA GLN A 21 9.22 -6.99 -13.20
C GLN A 21 8.99 -7.73 -14.53
N ALA A 22 8.66 -7.01 -15.59
CA ALA A 22 8.53 -7.58 -16.94
C ALA A 22 9.85 -8.17 -17.43
N GLY A 23 10.97 -7.49 -17.18
CA GLY A 23 12.31 -8.00 -17.51
C GLY A 23 12.68 -9.28 -16.75
N LYS A 24 12.34 -9.34 -15.45
CA LYS A 24 12.53 -10.57 -14.65
C LYS A 24 11.68 -11.74 -15.17
N ALA A 25 10.41 -11.48 -15.48
CA ALA A 25 9.50 -12.48 -16.01
C ALA A 25 9.98 -13.01 -17.36
N ALA A 26 10.44 -12.14 -18.26
CA ALA A 26 11.02 -12.51 -19.54
C ALA A 26 12.31 -13.35 -19.37
N LEU A 27 13.19 -12.95 -18.44
CA LEU A 27 14.40 -13.69 -18.12
C LEU A 27 14.08 -15.08 -17.55
N ALA A 28 13.12 -15.18 -16.64
CA ALA A 28 12.69 -16.44 -16.06
C ALA A 28 12.11 -17.38 -17.13
N ALA A 29 11.29 -16.85 -18.03
CA ALA A 29 10.75 -17.62 -19.16
C ALA A 29 11.86 -18.11 -20.09
N TRP A 30 12.81 -17.23 -20.44
CA TRP A 30 13.91 -17.56 -21.32
C TRP A 30 14.81 -18.65 -20.72
N VAL A 31 15.18 -18.54 -19.44
CA VAL A 31 15.98 -19.55 -18.74
C VAL A 31 15.22 -20.88 -18.66
N ALA A 32 13.94 -20.83 -18.28
CA ALA A 32 13.12 -22.05 -18.21
C ALA A 32 12.98 -22.74 -19.56
N TRP A 33 12.78 -21.96 -20.64
CA TRP A 33 12.73 -22.48 -22.00
C TRP A 33 14.10 -23.06 -22.46
N ALA A 34 15.20 -22.36 -22.22
CA ALA A 34 16.51 -22.78 -22.59
C ALA A 34 16.88 -24.14 -21.97
N VAL A 35 16.49 -24.35 -20.72
CA VAL A 35 16.75 -25.64 -20.04
C VAL A 35 15.74 -26.71 -20.46
N ALA A 36 14.42 -26.45 -20.33
CA ALA A 36 13.40 -27.46 -20.60
C ALA A 36 13.26 -27.78 -22.09
N GLY A 37 13.27 -26.76 -22.96
CA GLY A 37 13.02 -26.92 -24.39
C GLY A 37 14.27 -27.30 -25.19
N TRP A 38 15.39 -26.61 -24.96
CA TRP A 38 16.58 -26.80 -25.78
C TRP A 38 17.53 -27.88 -25.20
N TRP A 39 17.82 -27.84 -23.90
CA TRP A 39 18.78 -28.75 -23.30
C TRP A 39 18.17 -30.12 -22.95
N LEU A 40 16.98 -30.17 -22.34
CA LEU A 40 16.30 -31.40 -21.94
C LEU A 40 15.35 -31.96 -23.01
N ALA A 41 15.02 -31.16 -24.05
CA ALA A 41 14.05 -31.51 -25.09
C ALA A 41 12.75 -32.12 -24.53
N ALA A 42 12.24 -31.50 -23.45
CA ALA A 42 11.09 -31.98 -22.70
C ALA A 42 9.82 -32.03 -23.58
N PRO A 43 8.94 -33.03 -23.43
CA PRO A 43 7.78 -33.23 -24.31
C PRO A 43 6.79 -32.05 -24.33
N MET A 44 6.71 -31.31 -23.23
CA MET A 44 5.81 -30.18 -23.06
C MET A 44 6.56 -28.91 -22.58
N ALA A 45 7.70 -28.64 -23.20
CA ALA A 45 8.66 -27.61 -22.77
C ALA A 45 8.08 -26.22 -22.49
N PHE A 46 6.89 -25.90 -22.99
CA PHE A 46 6.22 -24.62 -22.74
C PHE A 46 5.65 -24.47 -21.31
N VAL A 47 5.41 -25.58 -20.58
CA VAL A 47 4.86 -25.56 -19.21
C VAL A 47 5.82 -24.86 -18.25
N ALA A 48 7.11 -25.17 -18.35
CA ALA A 48 8.13 -24.60 -17.48
C ALA A 48 8.24 -23.04 -17.62
N PRO A 49 8.41 -22.45 -18.82
CA PRO A 49 8.45 -21.00 -18.98
C PRO A 49 7.13 -20.32 -18.60
N TRP A 50 5.99 -20.95 -18.88
CA TRP A 50 4.69 -20.42 -18.50
C TRP A 50 4.56 -20.30 -16.97
N VAL A 51 4.88 -21.36 -16.22
CA VAL A 51 4.89 -21.37 -14.76
C VAL A 51 5.90 -20.36 -14.22
N ALA A 52 7.10 -20.28 -14.81
CA ALA A 52 8.13 -19.34 -14.40
C ALA A 52 7.67 -17.89 -14.52
N VAL A 53 6.99 -17.49 -15.60
CA VAL A 53 6.44 -16.12 -15.78
C VAL A 53 5.41 -15.79 -14.72
N VAL A 54 4.44 -16.70 -14.51
CA VAL A 54 3.33 -16.47 -13.58
C VAL A 54 3.82 -16.35 -12.14
N LEU A 55 4.94 -16.99 -11.79
CA LEU A 55 5.51 -16.97 -10.44
C LEU A 55 6.49 -15.83 -10.17
N VAL A 56 6.81 -14.99 -11.15
CA VAL A 56 7.57 -13.76 -10.90
C VAL A 56 6.63 -12.71 -10.28
N GLU A 57 6.54 -12.75 -8.97
CA GLU A 57 5.74 -11.84 -8.15
C GLU A 57 6.56 -10.62 -7.68
N ALA A 58 5.87 -9.65 -7.08
CA ALA A 58 6.50 -8.45 -6.53
C ALA A 58 7.50 -8.77 -5.41
N THR A 59 7.29 -9.85 -4.64
CA THR A 59 8.19 -10.27 -3.56
C THR A 59 8.53 -11.76 -3.67
N VAL A 60 9.73 -12.15 -3.20
CA VAL A 60 10.16 -13.55 -3.18
C VAL A 60 9.24 -14.40 -2.31
N TYR A 61 8.78 -13.86 -1.18
CA TYR A 61 7.85 -14.55 -0.29
C TYR A 61 6.53 -14.92 -1.00
N ARG A 62 5.95 -13.97 -1.75
CA ARG A 62 4.74 -14.21 -2.54
C ARG A 62 4.98 -15.21 -3.66
N SER A 63 6.12 -15.11 -4.35
CA SER A 63 6.49 -16.10 -5.38
C SER A 63 6.53 -17.52 -4.82
N VAL A 64 7.09 -17.73 -3.62
CA VAL A 64 7.14 -19.05 -2.97
C VAL A 64 5.75 -19.49 -2.51
N ALA A 65 5.00 -18.62 -1.82
CA ALA A 65 3.68 -18.95 -1.29
C ALA A 65 2.67 -19.28 -2.41
N HIS A 66 2.57 -18.41 -3.41
CA HIS A 66 1.70 -18.62 -4.58
C HIS A 66 2.20 -19.79 -5.43
N GLY A 67 3.53 -19.97 -5.54
CA GLY A 67 4.13 -21.09 -6.26
C GLY A 67 3.72 -22.44 -5.69
N LEU A 68 3.77 -22.60 -4.38
CA LEU A 68 3.33 -23.83 -3.73
C LEU A 68 1.83 -24.09 -3.93
N GLN A 69 0.98 -23.05 -3.80
CA GLN A 69 -0.46 -23.16 -4.05
C GLN A 69 -0.75 -23.51 -5.51
N GLN A 70 -0.07 -22.87 -6.45
CA GLN A 70 -0.22 -23.10 -7.88
C GLN A 70 0.24 -24.50 -8.27
N LEU A 71 1.39 -24.97 -7.77
CA LEU A 71 1.86 -26.32 -8.01
C LEU A 71 0.90 -27.37 -7.45
N ALA A 72 0.37 -27.16 -6.26
CA ALA A 72 -0.64 -28.03 -5.67
C ALA A 72 -1.91 -28.06 -6.53
N ALA A 73 -2.36 -26.91 -7.04
CA ALA A 73 -3.52 -26.82 -7.92
C ALA A 73 -3.28 -27.53 -9.25
N ILE A 74 -2.14 -27.29 -9.92
CA ILE A 74 -1.77 -27.96 -11.18
C ILE A 74 -1.68 -29.46 -10.97
N ALA A 75 -1.02 -29.92 -9.90
CA ALA A 75 -0.89 -31.35 -9.59
C ALA A 75 -2.26 -32.00 -9.35
N ALA A 76 -3.13 -31.36 -8.56
CA ALA A 76 -4.48 -31.86 -8.30
C ALA A 76 -5.30 -31.97 -9.60
N GLY A 77 -5.30 -30.93 -10.43
CA GLY A 77 -5.98 -30.95 -11.74
C GLY A 77 -5.42 -32.01 -12.68
N THR A 78 -4.10 -32.16 -12.73
CA THR A 78 -3.40 -33.19 -13.51
C THR A 78 -3.80 -34.61 -13.06
N VAL A 79 -3.81 -34.86 -11.74
CA VAL A 79 -4.17 -36.18 -11.18
C VAL A 79 -5.62 -36.54 -11.51
N VAL A 80 -6.57 -35.62 -11.26
CA VAL A 80 -7.98 -35.82 -11.55
C VAL A 80 -8.20 -36.07 -13.04
N ALA A 81 -7.62 -35.24 -13.90
CA ALA A 81 -7.75 -35.38 -15.35
C ALA A 81 -7.16 -36.71 -15.85
N THR A 82 -5.99 -37.12 -15.36
CA THR A 82 -5.36 -38.36 -15.71
C THR A 82 -6.20 -39.57 -15.28
N ALA A 83 -6.70 -39.55 -14.03
CA ALA A 83 -7.52 -40.65 -13.51
C ALA A 83 -8.80 -40.85 -14.33
N VAL A 84 -9.50 -39.78 -14.67
CA VAL A 84 -10.72 -39.86 -15.46
C VAL A 84 -10.43 -40.20 -16.93
N ALA A 85 -9.34 -39.66 -17.51
CA ALA A 85 -8.98 -39.95 -18.90
C ALA A 85 -8.54 -41.40 -19.12
N LEU A 86 -8.00 -42.07 -18.11
CA LEU A 86 -7.68 -43.50 -18.17
C LEU A 86 -8.92 -44.42 -18.07
N LEU A 87 -10.06 -43.88 -17.61
CA LEU A 87 -11.31 -44.62 -17.48
C LEU A 87 -12.28 -44.40 -18.64
N LEU A 88 -12.10 -43.30 -19.38
CA LEU A 88 -13.00 -42.86 -20.44
C LEU A 88 -12.24 -42.74 -21.76
N ASP A 89 -12.73 -43.39 -22.82
CA ASP A 89 -12.10 -43.34 -24.14
C ASP A 89 -12.36 -42.03 -24.90
N SER A 90 -13.35 -41.24 -24.48
CA SER A 90 -13.74 -40.01 -25.17
C SER A 90 -13.20 -38.77 -24.48
N THR A 91 -12.29 -38.08 -25.14
CA THR A 91 -11.72 -36.80 -24.65
C THR A 91 -12.79 -35.73 -24.41
N MET A 92 -13.83 -35.67 -25.26
CA MET A 92 -14.94 -34.70 -25.10
C MET A 92 -15.73 -34.97 -23.82
N VAL A 93 -16.08 -36.21 -23.53
CA VAL A 93 -16.82 -36.60 -22.32
C VAL A 93 -15.94 -36.35 -21.08
N THR A 94 -14.67 -36.72 -21.15
CA THR A 94 -13.70 -36.48 -20.09
C THR A 94 -13.59 -34.98 -19.78
N MET A 95 -13.49 -34.13 -20.80
CA MET A 95 -13.41 -32.67 -20.64
C MET A 95 -14.69 -32.12 -19.99
N ALA A 96 -15.86 -32.55 -20.45
CA ALA A 96 -17.17 -32.09 -19.90
C ALA A 96 -17.37 -32.46 -18.42
N LEU A 97 -16.77 -33.57 -17.96
CA LEU A 97 -16.86 -34.02 -16.57
C LEU A 97 -15.75 -33.42 -15.69
N VAL A 98 -14.52 -33.42 -16.18
CA VAL A 98 -13.33 -33.03 -15.39
C VAL A 98 -13.30 -31.52 -15.15
N LEU A 99 -13.57 -30.69 -16.16
CA LEU A 99 -13.41 -29.23 -16.00
C LEU A 99 -14.34 -28.64 -14.92
N PRO A 100 -15.65 -28.95 -14.88
CA PRO A 100 -16.49 -28.47 -13.79
C PRO A 100 -16.03 -28.99 -12.42
N ALA A 101 -15.67 -30.29 -12.34
CA ALA A 101 -15.23 -30.88 -11.08
C ALA A 101 -13.94 -30.23 -10.54
N VAL A 102 -12.97 -29.98 -11.42
CA VAL A 102 -11.70 -29.38 -11.06
C VAL A 102 -11.85 -27.89 -10.75
N LEU A 103 -12.74 -27.16 -11.44
CA LEU A 103 -13.06 -25.76 -11.12
C LEU A 103 -13.73 -25.65 -9.74
N LEU A 104 -14.62 -26.56 -9.38
CA LEU A 104 -15.21 -26.63 -8.04
C LEU A 104 -14.15 -26.96 -6.97
N LEU A 105 -13.27 -27.95 -7.26
CA LEU A 105 -12.14 -28.28 -6.40
C LEU A 105 -11.19 -27.08 -6.22
N GLY A 106 -11.01 -26.31 -7.28
CA GLY A 106 -10.20 -25.08 -7.27
C GLY A 106 -10.73 -23.98 -6.34
N GLN A 107 -12.02 -24.00 -6.00
CA GLN A 107 -12.61 -23.06 -5.04
C GLN A 107 -12.33 -23.42 -3.57
N TRP A 108 -11.66 -24.55 -3.33
CA TRP A 108 -11.31 -24.95 -1.98
C TRP A 108 -10.37 -23.91 -1.33
N HIS A 109 -10.74 -23.41 -0.16
CA HIS A 109 -10.06 -22.32 0.54
C HIS A 109 -8.55 -22.52 0.74
N ARG A 110 -8.06 -23.78 0.76
CA ARG A 110 -6.63 -24.09 0.87
C ARG A 110 -5.82 -23.79 -0.39
N LEU A 111 -6.45 -23.72 -1.56
CA LEU A 111 -5.81 -23.37 -2.82
C LEU A 111 -5.75 -21.87 -3.07
N GLY A 112 -6.47 -21.09 -2.27
CA GLY A 112 -6.51 -19.62 -2.34
C GLY A 112 -6.89 -19.11 -3.72
N SER A 113 -6.29 -18.01 -4.15
CA SER A 113 -6.51 -17.42 -5.48
C SER A 113 -5.92 -18.24 -6.63
N GLN A 114 -5.13 -19.28 -6.32
CA GLN A 114 -4.42 -20.10 -7.31
C GLN A 114 -5.22 -21.34 -7.77
N GLY A 115 -6.42 -21.55 -7.21
CA GLY A 115 -7.27 -22.72 -7.53
C GLY A 115 -7.64 -22.86 -9.01
N VAL A 116 -7.73 -21.74 -9.75
CA VAL A 116 -7.98 -21.75 -11.20
C VAL A 116 -6.94 -22.54 -12.00
N TYR A 117 -5.71 -22.63 -11.50
CA TYR A 117 -4.64 -23.38 -12.16
C TYR A 117 -4.82 -24.89 -12.11
N ALA A 118 -5.75 -25.40 -11.29
CA ALA A 118 -6.18 -26.79 -11.35
C ALA A 118 -6.83 -27.13 -12.69
N ALA A 119 -7.70 -26.23 -13.20
CA ALA A 119 -8.29 -26.39 -14.53
C ALA A 119 -7.21 -26.34 -15.64
N THR A 120 -6.20 -25.48 -15.49
CA THR A 120 -5.08 -25.43 -16.45
C THR A 120 -4.28 -26.73 -16.45
N GLY A 121 -3.99 -27.32 -15.28
CA GLY A 121 -3.34 -28.62 -15.17
C GLY A 121 -4.16 -29.74 -15.84
N ALA A 122 -5.48 -29.73 -15.63
CA ALA A 122 -6.38 -30.68 -16.31
C ALA A 122 -6.39 -30.51 -17.84
N LEU A 123 -6.48 -29.25 -18.33
CA LEU A 123 -6.43 -28.95 -19.76
C LEU A 123 -5.13 -29.44 -20.42
N PHE A 124 -3.99 -29.25 -19.76
CA PHE A 124 -2.71 -29.73 -20.29
C PHE A 124 -2.68 -31.26 -20.45
N VAL A 125 -3.37 -32.02 -19.61
CA VAL A 125 -3.53 -33.43 -19.74
C VAL A 125 -4.42 -33.77 -20.93
N LEU A 126 -5.60 -33.19 -21.00
CA LEU A 126 -6.64 -33.57 -21.94
C LEU A 126 -6.36 -33.12 -23.39
N THR A 127 -5.55 -32.08 -23.57
CA THR A 127 -5.21 -31.56 -24.91
C THR A 127 -3.93 -32.19 -25.54
N SER A 128 -3.20 -33.03 -24.82
CA SER A 128 -1.89 -33.50 -25.22
C SER A 128 -1.86 -34.85 -25.95
N GLY A 129 -2.98 -35.33 -26.46
CA GLY A 129 -3.07 -36.57 -27.18
C GLY A 129 -3.10 -37.81 -26.26
N GLN A 130 -2.08 -38.67 -26.27
CA GLN A 130 -2.10 -39.85 -25.41
C GLN A 130 -1.83 -39.53 -23.96
N VAL A 131 -2.81 -39.83 -23.10
CA VAL A 131 -2.73 -39.64 -21.65
C VAL A 131 -2.09 -40.90 -21.04
N THR A 132 -0.92 -40.70 -20.42
CA THR A 132 -0.22 -41.77 -19.67
C THR A 132 0.22 -41.20 -18.31
N ILE A 133 0.40 -42.09 -17.33
CA ILE A 133 0.92 -41.70 -16.02
C ILE A 133 2.29 -41.01 -16.16
N ALA A 134 3.16 -41.54 -17.02
CA ALA A 134 4.47 -40.98 -17.27
C ALA A 134 4.42 -39.56 -17.86
N SER A 135 3.56 -39.34 -18.87
CA SER A 135 3.39 -37.98 -19.44
C SER A 135 2.80 -36.98 -18.46
N SER A 136 1.91 -37.41 -17.58
CA SER A 136 1.33 -36.57 -16.53
C SER A 136 2.35 -36.23 -15.44
N ALA A 137 3.16 -37.19 -15.03
CA ALA A 137 4.26 -36.98 -14.09
C ALA A 137 5.32 -36.01 -14.66
N ALA A 138 5.68 -36.15 -15.95
CA ALA A 138 6.59 -35.21 -16.60
C ALA A 138 6.10 -33.77 -16.57
N ARG A 139 4.81 -33.52 -16.80
CA ARG A 139 4.21 -32.16 -16.72
C ARG A 139 4.31 -31.56 -15.34
N VAL A 140 4.02 -32.35 -14.30
CA VAL A 140 4.18 -31.87 -12.93
C VAL A 140 5.65 -31.54 -12.63
N ALA A 141 6.58 -32.38 -13.11
CA ALA A 141 8.01 -32.13 -12.97
C ALA A 141 8.44 -30.84 -13.71
N GLU A 142 7.95 -30.61 -14.94
CA GLU A 142 8.18 -29.35 -15.68
C GLU A 142 7.59 -28.14 -14.96
N ALA A 143 6.40 -28.24 -14.37
CA ALA A 143 5.80 -27.18 -13.58
C ALA A 143 6.63 -26.86 -12.32
N VAL A 144 7.11 -27.89 -11.61
CA VAL A 144 8.01 -27.73 -10.45
C VAL A 144 9.31 -27.05 -10.85
N PHE A 145 9.90 -27.49 -11.98
CA PHE A 145 11.11 -26.87 -12.52
C PHE A 145 10.88 -25.40 -12.89
N GLY A 146 9.80 -25.09 -13.61
CA GLY A 146 9.42 -23.71 -13.96
C GLY A 146 9.24 -22.84 -12.71
N ALA A 147 8.58 -23.38 -11.67
CA ALA A 147 8.41 -22.69 -10.40
C ALA A 147 9.76 -22.42 -9.71
N ALA A 148 10.66 -23.40 -9.69
CA ALA A 148 12.00 -23.22 -9.12
C ALA A 148 12.79 -22.12 -9.85
N VAL A 149 12.73 -22.10 -11.19
CA VAL A 149 13.38 -21.06 -12.01
C VAL A 149 12.75 -19.69 -11.74
N GLY A 150 11.41 -19.58 -11.72
CA GLY A 150 10.72 -18.32 -11.46
C GLY A 150 11.08 -17.73 -10.09
N VAL A 151 11.06 -18.55 -9.04
CA VAL A 151 11.46 -18.15 -7.68
C VAL A 151 12.96 -17.79 -7.64
N ALA A 152 13.83 -18.58 -8.27
CA ALA A 152 15.27 -18.31 -8.27
C ALA A 152 15.61 -16.99 -8.98
N VAL A 153 15.04 -16.75 -10.16
CA VAL A 153 15.22 -15.48 -10.88
C VAL A 153 14.69 -14.31 -10.06
N ASN A 154 13.52 -14.44 -9.42
CA ASN A 154 12.97 -13.39 -8.57
C ASN A 154 13.84 -13.11 -7.34
N ALA A 155 14.48 -14.14 -6.78
CA ALA A 155 15.38 -14.00 -5.63
C ALA A 155 16.76 -13.42 -5.99
N LEU A 156 17.30 -13.77 -7.17
CA LEU A 156 18.65 -13.39 -7.60
C LEU A 156 18.69 -12.02 -8.29
N VAL A 157 17.66 -11.69 -9.05
CA VAL A 157 17.57 -10.43 -9.80
C VAL A 157 16.94 -9.36 -8.92
N ARG A 158 17.77 -8.67 -8.14
CA ARG A 158 17.45 -7.50 -7.29
C ARG A 158 16.02 -7.51 -6.75
N PRO A 159 15.75 -8.11 -5.59
CA PRO A 159 14.48 -7.93 -4.93
C PRO A 159 14.32 -6.43 -4.62
N PRO A 160 13.21 -5.77 -5.02
CA PRO A 160 13.01 -4.36 -4.72
C PRO A 160 12.95 -4.20 -3.19
N LEU A 161 13.81 -3.33 -2.68
CA LEU A 161 13.73 -2.85 -1.30
C LEU A 161 12.75 -1.68 -1.30
N TYR A 162 11.49 -1.93 -0.94
CA TYR A 162 10.41 -0.94 -0.90
C TYR A 162 10.56 0.12 0.22
N LEU A 163 11.72 0.21 0.86
CA LEU A 163 11.99 1.18 1.94
C LEU A 163 11.88 2.63 1.46
N ARG A 164 12.36 2.91 0.25
CA ARG A 164 12.27 4.25 -0.35
C ARG A 164 10.84 4.64 -0.66
N ASP A 165 10.06 3.70 -1.20
CA ASP A 165 8.65 3.91 -1.52
C ASP A 165 7.81 4.11 -0.25
N THR A 166 8.14 3.38 0.83
CA THR A 166 7.50 3.52 2.13
C THR A 166 7.75 4.90 2.71
N ARG A 167 9.01 5.33 2.69
CA ARG A 167 9.40 6.66 3.17
C ARG A 167 8.71 7.77 2.37
N SER A 168 8.76 7.70 1.04
CA SER A 168 8.11 8.68 0.17
C SER A 168 6.61 8.77 0.42
N ALA A 169 5.92 7.63 0.60
CA ALA A 169 4.49 7.63 0.89
C ALA A 169 4.13 8.27 2.24
N LEU A 170 4.99 8.10 3.26
CA LEU A 170 4.83 8.77 4.56
C LEU A 170 5.10 10.28 4.45
N GLU A 171 6.16 10.67 3.75
CA GLU A 171 6.50 12.08 3.48
C GLU A 171 5.40 12.80 2.69
N ASP A 172 4.76 12.11 1.73
CA ASP A 172 3.64 12.65 0.96
C ASP A 172 2.41 12.89 1.85
N ALA A 173 2.10 11.98 2.78
CA ALA A 173 1.00 12.14 3.72
C ALA A 173 1.25 13.30 4.71
N VAL A 174 2.48 13.42 5.24
CA VAL A 174 2.90 14.55 6.09
C VAL A 174 2.73 15.88 5.37
N ARG A 175 3.24 15.96 4.14
CA ARG A 175 3.18 17.18 3.34
C ARG A 175 1.74 17.60 3.02
N GLU A 176 0.90 16.66 2.60
CA GLU A 176 -0.51 16.96 2.31
C GLU A 176 -1.25 17.41 3.57
N ALA A 177 -1.02 16.78 4.73
CA ALA A 177 -1.61 17.22 6.00
C ALA A 177 -1.20 18.64 6.37
N GLN A 178 0.10 18.96 6.25
CA GLN A 178 0.64 20.30 6.47
C GLN A 178 -0.02 21.31 5.55
N GLU A 179 -0.02 21.07 4.24
CA GLU A 179 -0.58 22.00 3.26
C GLU A 179 -2.08 22.26 3.45
N ILE A 180 -2.85 21.26 3.89
CA ILE A 180 -4.27 21.43 4.18
C ILE A 180 -4.45 22.35 5.40
N LEU A 181 -3.70 22.10 6.49
CA LEU A 181 -3.81 22.89 7.71
C LEU A 181 -3.36 24.33 7.49
N ASP A 182 -2.27 24.56 6.74
CA ASP A 182 -1.80 25.89 6.37
C ASP A 182 -2.85 26.62 5.52
N ALA A 183 -3.43 25.97 4.50
CA ALA A 183 -4.47 26.57 3.66
C ALA A 183 -5.74 26.94 4.46
N VAL A 184 -6.15 26.10 5.41
CA VAL A 184 -7.28 26.41 6.31
C VAL A 184 -6.93 27.58 7.22
N ALA A 185 -5.70 27.62 7.74
CA ALA A 185 -5.25 28.70 8.61
C ALA A 185 -5.22 30.04 7.88
N ASP A 186 -4.67 30.09 6.67
CA ASP A 186 -4.64 31.29 5.82
C ASP A 186 -6.06 31.79 5.54
N GLY A 187 -6.96 30.89 5.10
CA GLY A 187 -8.34 31.27 4.83
C GLY A 187 -9.12 31.78 6.05
N LEU A 188 -8.83 31.26 7.24
CA LEU A 188 -9.41 31.76 8.50
C LEU A 188 -8.82 33.11 8.96
N ALA A 189 -7.51 33.30 8.73
CA ALA A 189 -6.84 34.57 9.14
C ALA A 189 -7.26 35.73 8.26
N ASP A 190 -7.43 35.52 6.96
CA ASP A 190 -7.78 36.56 5.99
C ASP A 190 -9.29 36.83 5.92
N GLY A 191 -10.10 35.95 6.49
CA GLY A 191 -11.55 36.02 6.40
C GLY A 191 -12.10 35.82 5.00
N GLU A 192 -11.29 35.27 4.11
CA GLU A 192 -11.60 35.00 2.68
C GLU A 192 -12.11 33.58 2.44
N GLY A 193 -12.31 32.75 3.47
CA GLY A 193 -12.83 31.41 3.36
C GLY A 193 -14.26 31.40 2.80
N ASP A 194 -14.38 31.36 1.45
CA ASP A 194 -15.67 31.13 0.82
C ASP A 194 -16.08 29.66 0.91
N GLY A 195 -17.37 29.35 0.69
CA GLY A 195 -17.88 27.97 0.77
C GLY A 195 -17.19 27.02 -0.21
N ARG A 196 -16.66 27.53 -1.31
CA ARG A 196 -15.94 26.73 -2.32
C ARG A 196 -14.55 26.33 -1.82
N ALA A 197 -13.80 27.27 -1.26
CA ALA A 197 -12.49 27.00 -0.68
C ALA A 197 -12.60 26.01 0.49
N ALA A 198 -13.57 26.22 1.39
CA ALA A 198 -13.82 25.32 2.51
C ALA A 198 -14.19 23.90 2.06
N ALA A 199 -15.03 23.75 1.02
CA ALA A 199 -15.37 22.47 0.42
C ALA A 199 -14.15 21.79 -0.22
N GLU A 200 -13.25 22.56 -0.85
CA GLU A 200 -12.01 22.03 -1.43
C GLU A 200 -11.05 21.51 -0.35
N TRP A 201 -10.86 22.27 0.73
CA TRP A 201 -10.04 21.83 1.87
C TRP A 201 -10.58 20.53 2.47
N HIS A 202 -11.90 20.44 2.66
CA HIS A 202 -12.53 19.22 3.16
C HIS A 202 -12.35 18.03 2.18
N ALA A 203 -12.52 18.25 0.89
CA ALA A 203 -12.29 17.22 -0.12
C ALA A 203 -10.82 16.77 -0.14
N ARG A 204 -9.85 17.67 0.08
CA ARG A 204 -8.43 17.31 0.23
C ARG A 204 -8.21 16.47 1.48
N ALA A 205 -8.78 16.86 2.62
CA ALA A 205 -8.66 16.14 3.88
C ALA A 205 -9.22 14.69 3.78
N LEU A 206 -10.34 14.49 3.09
CA LEU A 206 -10.86 13.14 2.80
C LEU A 206 -9.95 12.31 1.89
N ARG A 207 -9.12 12.96 1.06
CA ARG A 207 -8.11 12.26 0.25
C ARG A 207 -6.86 11.88 1.05
N LEU A 208 -6.58 12.58 2.14
CA LEU A 208 -5.44 12.31 3.02
C LEU A 208 -5.50 10.90 3.60
N ASP A 209 -6.69 10.41 3.97
CA ASP A 209 -6.91 9.02 4.42
C ASP A 209 -6.37 7.99 3.40
N ARG A 210 -6.57 8.24 2.11
CA ARG A 210 -6.03 7.37 1.04
C ARG A 210 -4.50 7.40 0.96
N LEU A 211 -3.85 8.52 1.26
CA LEU A 211 -2.39 8.61 1.33
C LEU A 211 -1.84 7.82 2.51
N VAL A 212 -2.52 7.88 3.66
CA VAL A 212 -2.18 7.07 4.84
C VAL A 212 -2.34 5.57 4.54
N ASP A 213 -3.42 5.16 3.86
CA ASP A 213 -3.61 3.77 3.43
C ASP A 213 -2.55 3.31 2.40
N GLN A 214 -2.11 4.19 1.52
CA GLN A 214 -1.00 3.90 0.61
C GLN A 214 0.31 3.68 1.38
N ALA A 215 0.59 4.52 2.39
CA ALA A 215 1.75 4.36 3.26
C ALA A 215 1.68 3.04 4.04
N ARG A 216 0.51 2.71 4.63
CA ARG A 216 0.26 1.42 5.31
C ARG A 216 0.51 0.22 4.39
N SER A 217 0.02 0.30 3.16
CA SER A 217 0.24 -0.73 2.13
C SER A 217 1.71 -0.84 1.71
N ALA A 218 2.44 0.27 1.64
CA ALA A 218 3.87 0.29 1.32
C ALA A 218 4.69 -0.37 2.43
N ILE A 219 4.36 -0.12 3.71
CA ILE A 219 4.96 -0.79 4.88
C ILE A 219 4.70 -2.30 4.80
N GLY A 220 3.46 -2.72 4.51
CA GLY A 220 3.11 -4.13 4.35
C GLY A 220 3.97 -4.83 3.29
N ARG A 221 4.12 -4.21 2.12
CA ARG A 221 4.97 -4.73 1.02
C ARG A 221 6.45 -4.79 1.42
N SER A 222 6.95 -3.78 2.14
CA SER A 222 8.31 -3.76 2.66
C SER A 222 8.56 -4.93 3.63
N LYS A 223 7.64 -5.16 4.57
CA LYS A 223 7.70 -6.31 5.52
C LYS A 223 7.68 -7.66 4.79
N GLU A 224 6.82 -7.82 3.80
CA GLU A 224 6.77 -9.05 2.98
C GLU A 224 8.08 -9.27 2.20
N ALA A 225 8.62 -8.21 1.59
CA ALA A 225 9.87 -8.29 0.83
C ALA A 225 11.04 -8.79 1.68
N MET A 226 11.06 -8.45 2.97
CA MET A 226 12.10 -8.88 3.90
C MET A 226 11.98 -10.33 4.36
N ARG A 227 10.76 -10.85 4.50
CA ARG A 227 10.56 -12.25 4.93
C ARG A 227 11.22 -13.25 4.00
N GLY A 228 11.32 -12.93 2.72
CA GLY A 228 11.93 -13.78 1.70
C GLY A 228 13.38 -13.43 1.32
N ASN A 229 13.98 -12.38 1.90
CA ASN A 229 15.29 -11.87 1.47
C ASN A 229 16.32 -11.81 2.61
N PRO A 230 17.25 -12.79 2.74
CA PRO A 230 18.28 -12.79 3.79
C PRO A 230 19.22 -11.57 3.76
N ARG A 231 19.48 -11.01 2.55
CA ARG A 231 20.32 -9.81 2.38
C ARG A 231 19.55 -8.55 2.80
N GLY A 232 18.26 -8.47 2.44
CA GLY A 232 17.38 -7.37 2.85
C GLY A 232 17.23 -7.30 4.37
N ARG A 233 17.16 -8.46 5.06
CA ARG A 233 17.08 -8.53 6.54
C ARG A 233 18.25 -7.86 7.23
N ARG A 234 19.48 -7.97 6.71
CA ARG A 234 20.67 -7.33 7.32
C ARG A 234 20.65 -5.82 7.15
N VAL A 235 20.29 -5.33 5.97
CA VAL A 235 20.18 -3.89 5.69
C VAL A 235 19.05 -3.26 6.52
N TYR A 236 17.95 -3.94 6.67
CA TYR A 236 16.79 -3.48 7.41
C TYR A 236 17.02 -3.52 8.94
N ALA A 237 17.65 -4.57 9.46
CA ALA A 237 17.99 -4.66 10.87
C ALA A 237 18.96 -3.54 11.31
N ALA A 238 19.84 -3.08 10.40
CA ALA A 238 20.72 -1.96 10.65
C ALA A 238 19.99 -0.60 10.68
N ALA A 239 18.89 -0.45 9.96
CA ALA A 239 18.12 0.80 9.86
C ALA A 239 16.96 0.92 10.86
N GLN A 240 16.58 -0.14 11.55
CA GLN A 240 15.43 -0.25 12.48
C GLN A 240 14.13 0.49 12.07
N PRO A 241 13.74 0.58 10.79
CA PRO A 241 12.62 1.41 10.35
C PRO A 241 11.24 0.82 10.71
N ASP A 242 11.18 -0.43 11.18
CA ASP A 242 9.91 -1.20 11.23
C ASP A 242 8.94 -0.71 12.31
N LYS A 243 9.44 -0.41 13.49
CA LYS A 243 8.61 0.17 14.56
C LYS A 243 8.30 1.63 14.24
N THR A 244 9.32 2.40 13.91
CA THR A 244 9.19 3.84 13.63
C THR A 244 8.17 4.14 12.53
N TYR A 245 8.17 3.38 11.42
CA TYR A 245 7.21 3.60 10.33
C TYR A 245 5.80 3.08 10.66
N ALA A 246 5.68 1.99 11.42
CA ALA A 246 4.39 1.49 11.86
C ALA A 246 3.71 2.45 12.83
N ASP A 247 4.47 2.99 13.79
CA ASP A 247 4.00 3.97 14.76
C ASP A 247 3.63 5.29 14.05
N ALA A 248 4.45 5.73 13.10
CA ALA A 248 4.18 6.92 12.30
C ALA A 248 2.87 6.84 11.49
N VAL A 249 2.53 5.66 10.95
CA VAL A 249 1.23 5.50 10.25
C VAL A 249 0.06 5.67 11.21
N VAL A 250 0.17 5.20 12.45
CA VAL A 250 -0.89 5.38 13.45
C VAL A 250 -1.07 6.85 13.76
N VAL A 251 0.01 7.61 13.98
CA VAL A 251 -0.04 9.06 14.21
C VAL A 251 -0.64 9.78 13.00
N LEU A 252 -0.21 9.44 11.77
CA LEU A 252 -0.74 10.04 10.54
C LEU A 252 -2.22 9.73 10.32
N ASP A 253 -2.69 8.55 10.71
CA ASP A 253 -4.10 8.18 10.67
C ASP A 253 -4.94 9.11 11.57
N TYR A 254 -4.50 9.34 12.80
CA TYR A 254 -5.13 10.28 13.70
C TYR A 254 -5.10 11.73 13.16
N ILE A 255 -3.96 12.16 12.63
CA ILE A 255 -3.83 13.48 12.00
C ILE A 255 -4.82 13.62 10.85
N ALA A 256 -4.97 12.61 9.99
CA ALA A 256 -5.92 12.61 8.87
C ALA A 256 -7.37 12.76 9.36
N VAL A 257 -7.77 11.95 10.36
CA VAL A 257 -9.12 11.99 10.96
C VAL A 257 -9.42 13.38 11.53
N HIS A 258 -8.49 13.98 12.28
CA HIS A 258 -8.73 15.26 12.94
C HIS A 258 -8.61 16.45 11.98
N THR A 259 -7.76 16.37 10.96
CA THR A 259 -7.71 17.34 9.86
C THR A 259 -9.04 17.32 9.08
N ALA A 260 -9.60 16.15 8.80
CA ALA A 260 -10.93 16.03 8.20
C ALA A 260 -12.03 16.62 9.11
N GLY A 261 -11.91 16.43 10.41
CA GLY A 261 -12.81 17.04 11.40
C GLY A 261 -12.75 18.58 11.42
N VAL A 262 -11.54 19.15 11.40
CA VAL A 262 -11.34 20.61 11.31
C VAL A 262 -11.95 21.18 10.03
N THR A 263 -11.57 20.62 8.88
CA THR A 263 -12.04 21.08 7.57
C THR A 263 -13.55 20.94 7.42
N ARG A 264 -14.15 19.89 7.96
CA ARG A 264 -15.59 19.69 7.99
C ARG A 264 -16.29 20.76 8.80
N THR A 265 -15.80 21.02 10.01
CA THR A 265 -16.40 22.04 10.89
C THR A 265 -16.32 23.43 10.26
N VAL A 266 -15.20 23.78 9.62
CA VAL A 266 -15.04 25.04 8.91
C VAL A 266 -15.99 25.11 7.71
N TRP A 267 -16.10 24.05 6.92
CA TRP A 267 -17.00 23.99 5.76
C TRP A 267 -18.47 24.12 6.19
N GLU A 268 -18.92 23.35 7.19
CA GLU A 268 -20.29 23.44 7.72
C GLU A 268 -20.62 24.85 8.25
N ALA A 269 -19.68 25.51 8.92
CA ALA A 269 -19.84 26.86 9.41
C ALA A 269 -20.03 27.91 8.29
N VAL A 270 -19.36 27.71 7.15
CA VAL A 270 -19.45 28.59 5.98
C VAL A 270 -20.70 28.29 5.14
N ASP A 271 -21.02 27.01 4.92
CA ASP A 271 -22.09 26.54 4.03
C ASP A 271 -23.50 26.88 4.58
N HIS A 272 -23.68 26.82 5.87
CA HIS A 272 -24.97 27.16 6.51
C HIS A 272 -25.34 28.67 6.47
N GLY A 273 -24.48 29.50 5.89
CA GLY A 273 -24.79 30.91 5.55
C GLY A 273 -25.14 31.83 6.72
N SER A 274 -25.04 31.32 7.94
CA SER A 274 -25.22 32.12 9.13
C SER A 274 -23.94 32.92 9.43
N LYS A 275 -23.98 34.23 9.31
CA LYS A 275 -22.85 35.07 9.74
C LYS A 275 -22.45 34.85 11.21
N ALA A 276 -23.37 34.32 12.02
CA ALA A 276 -23.14 33.93 13.40
C ALA A 276 -22.31 32.62 13.52
N ALA A 277 -22.36 31.73 12.54
CA ALA A 277 -21.60 30.46 12.53
C ALA A 277 -20.14 30.64 12.05
N GLN A 278 -19.82 31.74 11.36
CA GLN A 278 -18.44 32.03 10.97
C GLN A 278 -17.64 32.47 12.19
N PRO A 279 -16.44 31.94 12.40
CA PRO A 279 -15.60 32.33 13.52
C PRO A 279 -15.34 33.82 13.51
N ALA A 280 -15.75 34.51 14.61
CA ALA A 280 -15.41 35.92 14.78
C ALA A 280 -13.89 36.11 14.71
N ALA A 281 -13.41 37.22 14.14
CA ALA A 281 -11.97 37.46 13.92
C ALA A 281 -11.14 37.32 15.22
N GLU A 282 -11.74 37.56 16.37
CA GLU A 282 -11.12 37.38 17.68
C GLU A 282 -10.78 35.91 18.01
N ILE A 283 -11.46 34.94 17.35
CA ILE A 283 -11.24 33.52 17.50
C ILE A 283 -10.58 32.93 16.26
N ALA A 284 -10.97 33.36 15.06
CA ALA A 284 -10.42 32.88 13.80
C ALA A 284 -8.89 33.03 13.74
N ARG A 285 -8.35 34.18 14.08
CA ARG A 285 -6.91 34.43 14.04
C ARG A 285 -6.11 33.61 15.06
N PRO A 286 -6.45 33.51 16.35
CA PRO A 286 -5.76 32.60 17.27
C PRO A 286 -5.86 31.15 16.87
N TYR A 287 -6.98 30.73 16.26
CA TYR A 287 -7.12 29.36 15.75
C TYR A 287 -6.28 29.10 14.51
N ALA A 288 -6.20 30.07 13.60
CA ALA A 288 -5.31 30.03 12.45
C ALA A 288 -3.83 29.92 12.89
N ASP A 289 -3.37 30.72 13.86
CA ASP A 289 -2.04 30.60 14.42
C ASP A 289 -1.79 29.22 15.03
N PHE A 290 -2.77 28.64 15.72
CA PHE A 290 -2.69 27.27 16.22
C PHE A 290 -2.55 26.26 15.09
N LEU A 291 -3.33 26.37 13.99
CA LEU A 291 -3.25 25.46 12.84
C LEU A 291 -1.90 25.55 12.13
N HIS A 292 -1.35 26.74 11.91
CA HIS A 292 -0.01 26.92 11.34
C HIS A 292 1.08 26.24 12.19
N ARG A 293 0.99 26.36 13.51
CA ARG A 293 1.92 25.70 14.42
C ARG A 293 1.74 24.20 14.42
N THR A 294 0.52 23.71 14.29
CA THR A 294 0.24 22.28 14.11
C THR A 294 0.82 21.76 12.81
N ALA A 295 0.65 22.50 11.71
CA ALA A 295 1.25 22.17 10.43
C ALA A 295 2.80 22.12 10.52
N HIS A 296 3.40 23.08 11.23
CA HIS A 296 4.83 23.10 11.49
C HIS A 296 5.29 21.90 12.32
N ALA A 297 4.59 21.57 13.40
CA ALA A 297 4.92 20.42 14.24
C ALA A 297 4.78 19.10 13.48
N ILE A 298 3.77 18.94 12.61
CA ILE A 298 3.62 17.78 11.72
C ILE A 298 4.81 17.66 10.75
N ARG A 299 5.29 18.76 10.21
CA ARG A 299 6.49 18.79 9.36
C ARG A 299 7.72 18.34 10.11
N LEU A 300 7.94 18.87 11.34
CA LEU A 300 9.06 18.45 12.20
C LEU A 300 8.97 16.99 12.59
N TYR A 301 7.76 16.49 12.88
CA TYR A 301 7.52 15.07 13.11
C TYR A 301 7.99 14.23 11.93
N GLY A 302 7.62 14.61 10.71
CA GLY A 302 8.08 13.93 9.49
C GLY A 302 9.61 13.97 9.34
N SER A 303 10.24 15.10 9.63
CA SER A 303 11.69 15.26 9.56
C SER A 303 12.42 14.40 10.58
N ALA A 304 11.97 14.40 11.84
CA ALA A 304 12.55 13.62 12.92
C ALA A 304 12.43 12.10 12.70
N ARG A 305 11.28 11.64 12.12
CA ARG A 305 11.01 10.21 11.97
C ARG A 305 11.51 9.60 10.67
N PHE A 306 11.64 10.38 9.59
CA PHE A 306 11.94 9.86 8.25
C PHE A 306 13.32 10.23 7.74
N THR A 307 14.07 11.11 8.42
CA THR A 307 15.45 11.43 8.05
C THR A 307 16.39 10.28 8.43
N PRO A 308 17.37 9.92 7.57
CA PRO A 308 18.34 8.87 7.91
C PRO A 308 19.15 9.25 9.15
N ALA A 309 19.39 8.27 10.03
CA ALA A 309 20.14 8.44 11.26
C ALA A 309 21.46 9.23 11.06
N GLY A 310 21.62 10.31 11.81
CA GLY A 310 22.78 11.19 11.75
C GLY A 310 22.47 12.68 12.02
N HIS A 311 21.17 13.08 12.04
CA HIS A 311 20.71 14.44 12.36
C HIS A 311 19.51 14.42 13.33
N ASP A 312 19.33 13.30 14.04
CA ASP A 312 18.08 12.99 14.75
C ASP A 312 17.86 13.80 16.03
N ASP A 313 18.92 14.15 16.77
CA ASP A 313 18.78 14.78 18.08
C ASP A 313 18.23 16.21 17.98
N ASP A 314 18.73 17.00 17.04
CA ASP A 314 18.29 18.39 16.84
C ASP A 314 16.81 18.46 16.38
N ALA A 315 16.41 17.60 15.43
CA ALA A 315 15.04 17.55 14.92
C ALA A 315 14.02 17.03 15.96
N ALA A 316 14.45 16.13 16.85
CA ALA A 316 13.62 15.66 17.94
C ALA A 316 13.43 16.70 19.03
N ASP A 317 14.47 17.51 19.31
CA ASP A 317 14.41 18.62 20.24
C ASP A 317 13.54 19.76 19.70
N GLU A 318 13.69 20.12 18.43
CA GLU A 318 12.82 21.08 17.74
C GLU A 318 11.34 20.66 17.75
N LEU A 319 11.08 19.37 17.52
CA LEU A 319 9.71 18.83 17.58
C LEU A 319 9.13 18.97 19.00
N ARG A 320 9.91 18.66 20.02
CA ARG A 320 9.47 18.75 21.43
C ARG A 320 9.15 20.18 21.81
N GLU A 321 9.99 21.16 21.41
CA GLU A 321 9.74 22.57 21.62
C GLU A 321 8.48 23.05 20.90
N ALA A 322 8.30 22.66 19.63
CA ALA A 322 7.12 22.99 18.84
C ALA A 322 5.83 22.44 19.45
N VAL A 323 5.87 21.23 19.99
CA VAL A 323 4.73 20.61 20.68
C VAL A 323 4.41 21.29 21.98
N GLU A 324 5.40 21.68 22.77
CA GLU A 324 5.19 22.46 24.00
C GLU A 324 4.58 23.84 23.70
N GLU A 325 5.07 24.52 22.68
CA GLU A 325 4.47 25.78 22.21
C GLU A 325 3.02 25.58 21.75
N LEU A 326 2.73 24.49 21.04
CA LEU A 326 1.38 24.14 20.59
C LEU A 326 0.41 24.02 21.77
N HIS A 327 0.79 23.34 22.85
CA HIS A 327 -0.02 23.20 24.06
C HIS A 327 -0.25 24.58 24.76
N GLN A 328 0.77 25.40 24.82
CA GLN A 328 0.63 26.75 25.40
C GLN A 328 -0.37 27.57 24.59
N ARG A 329 -0.37 27.47 23.26
CA ARG A 329 -1.33 28.16 22.39
C ARG A 329 -2.74 27.61 22.54
N LEU A 330 -2.87 26.29 22.64
CA LEU A 330 -4.16 25.65 22.89
C LEU A 330 -4.78 26.09 24.22
N ASP A 331 -3.99 26.20 25.29
CA ASP A 331 -4.42 26.68 26.57
C ASP A 331 -4.82 28.18 26.53
N ALA A 332 -4.09 29.01 25.79
CA ALA A 332 -4.42 30.40 25.58
C ALA A 332 -5.71 30.53 24.79
N PHE A 333 -5.94 29.73 23.78
CA PHE A 333 -7.17 29.67 23.02
C PHE A 333 -8.36 29.25 23.90
N ARG A 334 -8.21 28.19 24.70
CA ARG A 334 -9.23 27.70 25.63
C ARG A 334 -9.67 28.77 26.63
N ARG A 335 -8.77 29.59 27.14
CA ARG A 335 -9.09 30.65 28.07
C ARG A 335 -9.90 31.81 27.46
N ARG A 336 -9.78 32.01 26.14
CA ARG A 336 -10.50 33.10 25.41
C ARG A 336 -11.92 32.71 25.00
N LEU A 337 -12.17 31.41 24.79
CA LEU A 337 -13.44 30.87 24.30
C LEU A 337 -14.69 31.32 25.11
N PRO A 338 -14.71 31.27 26.46
CA PRO A 338 -15.91 31.61 27.23
C PRO A 338 -16.38 33.07 27.05
N GLY A 339 -15.47 33.99 26.74
CA GLY A 339 -15.80 35.39 26.48
C GLY A 339 -16.43 35.63 25.12
N ALA A 340 -16.02 34.87 24.14
CA ALA A 340 -16.45 35.06 22.75
C ALA A 340 -17.75 34.33 22.38
N VAL A 341 -18.19 33.39 23.23
CA VAL A 341 -19.35 32.50 22.97
C VAL A 341 -20.56 32.87 23.86
N ARG A 342 -20.44 33.90 24.69
CA ARG A 342 -21.41 34.17 25.74
C ARG A 342 -22.85 34.39 25.25
N ASP A 343 -23.04 34.87 24.03
CA ASP A 343 -24.33 35.28 23.49
C ASP A 343 -24.79 34.52 22.24
N ASP A 344 -24.04 33.51 21.77
CA ASP A 344 -24.35 32.76 20.54
C ASP A 344 -24.20 31.24 20.73
N PRO A 345 -25.32 30.46 20.83
CA PRO A 345 -25.32 29.04 21.01
C PRO A 345 -24.74 28.28 19.80
N ASP A 346 -24.92 28.78 18.57
CA ASP A 346 -24.44 28.13 17.35
C ASP A 346 -22.91 28.27 17.22
N ALA A 347 -22.39 29.43 17.61
CA ALA A 347 -20.97 29.67 17.76
C ALA A 347 -20.32 28.72 18.78
N LEU A 348 -21.02 28.40 19.88
CA LEU A 348 -20.54 27.45 20.90
C LEU A 348 -20.30 26.07 20.33
N LEU A 349 -21.19 25.56 19.48
CA LEU A 349 -21.03 24.22 18.84
C LEU A 349 -19.82 24.20 17.91
N THR A 350 -19.69 25.21 17.05
CA THR A 350 -18.56 25.32 16.10
C THR A 350 -17.23 25.41 16.83
N TYR A 351 -17.13 26.32 17.81
CA TYR A 351 -15.88 26.53 18.56
C TYR A 351 -15.55 25.35 19.48
N GLY A 352 -16.55 24.70 20.05
CA GLY A 352 -16.38 23.49 20.85
C GLY A 352 -15.83 22.37 20.01
N ALA A 353 -16.34 22.18 18.77
CA ALA A 353 -15.84 21.19 17.83
C ALA A 353 -14.40 21.50 17.41
N LEU A 354 -14.10 22.75 17.03
CA LEU A 354 -12.75 23.17 16.66
C LEU A 354 -11.74 22.97 17.79
N LEU A 355 -12.11 23.32 19.03
CA LEU A 355 -11.27 23.11 20.21
C LEU A 355 -11.02 21.62 20.46
N ALA A 356 -12.05 20.78 20.32
CA ALA A 356 -11.91 19.34 20.50
C ALA A 356 -10.95 18.72 19.46
N GLN A 357 -11.03 19.16 18.22
CA GLN A 357 -10.10 18.70 17.17
C GLN A 357 -8.68 19.21 17.43
N ALA A 358 -8.54 20.48 17.83
CA ALA A 358 -7.25 21.06 18.18
C ALA A 358 -6.55 20.30 19.31
N HIS A 359 -7.29 19.96 20.38
CA HIS A 359 -6.76 19.21 21.51
C HIS A 359 -6.26 17.81 21.07
N ARG A 360 -7.06 17.12 20.27
CA ARG A 360 -6.70 15.80 19.77
C ARG A 360 -5.49 15.81 18.83
N LEU A 361 -5.36 16.84 17.97
CA LEU A 361 -4.18 17.02 17.11
C LEU A 361 -2.91 17.27 17.96
N ALA A 362 -3.01 18.11 19.00
CA ALA A 362 -1.89 18.40 19.88
C ALA A 362 -1.45 17.15 20.66
N ASP A 363 -2.39 16.39 21.22
CA ASP A 363 -2.11 15.20 22.04
C ASP A 363 -1.43 14.07 21.22
N GLN A 364 -1.75 13.95 19.94
CA GLN A 364 -1.17 12.89 19.09
C GLN A 364 0.31 13.11 18.76
N LEU A 365 0.77 14.34 18.74
CA LEU A 365 2.17 14.69 18.49
C LEU A 365 3.08 14.47 19.72
N VAL A 366 2.46 14.20 20.89
CA VAL A 366 3.16 13.96 22.19
C VAL A 366 3.37 12.48 22.46
N GLN A 367 2.57 11.57 21.87
CA GLN A 367 2.54 10.14 22.24
C GLN A 367 3.74 9.35 21.71
N ASP A 368 4.96 9.86 21.85
CA ASP A 368 6.20 9.12 21.76
C ASP A 368 7.22 9.68 22.75
#